data_8c514b1f7170eeb5cc0cd095d27310e4
#
_entry.id   8c514b1f7170eeb5cc0cd095d27310e4
#
_cell.length_a   1.000
_cell.length_b   1.000
_cell.length_c   1.000
_cell.angle_alpha   90.00
_cell.angle_beta   90.00
_cell.angle_gamma   90.00
#
_symmetry.space_group_name_H-M   'P 1'
#
loop_
_entity.id
_entity.type
_entity.pdbx_description
1 polymer ?
#
loop_
_entity_poly.entity_id
_entity_poly.type
_entity_poly.pdbx_seq_one_letter_code
_entity_poly.pdbx_strand_id
1 'polypeptide(L)'
;QQRMGLPYYQGYIVVAQDSAIKDIADLRGKTVAFTDPLSYSGYTFVAHLLQQRNEMPETFFGRYIYTYSHDNSLRAVANRIVDAASVTRVVYDRAKQKHPELTAAVKIIAVSPPAGIGPVVAGKSVSARQRELLRKALLSMHERPDMVLPLAGLSIDCFVPPQPELFEPIRLMLREKSEPI
;
A
#
# COMPACT_ATOMS: atom_id res chain seq x y z
N GLN A 1 11.17 3.31 8.07
CA GLN A 1 10.51 2.60 9.17
C GLN A 1 10.48 1.10 8.90
N GLN A 2 10.32 0.31 9.95
CA GLN A 2 10.18 -1.14 9.90
C GLN A 2 8.82 -1.51 10.51
N ARG A 3 8.12 -2.47 9.91
CA ARG A 3 6.83 -2.97 10.37
C ARG A 3 6.81 -4.49 10.24
N MET A 4 6.37 -5.18 11.28
CA MET A 4 6.35 -6.65 11.33
C MET A 4 7.72 -7.26 10.97
N GLY A 5 8.81 -6.66 11.47
CA GLY A 5 10.18 -7.07 11.21
C GLY A 5 10.75 -6.69 9.84
N LEU A 6 9.99 -6.01 8.96
CA LEU A 6 10.38 -5.75 7.58
C LEU A 6 10.45 -4.24 7.26
N PRO A 7 11.48 -3.76 6.56
CA PRO A 7 11.60 -2.36 6.12
C PRO A 7 10.82 -2.09 4.82
N TYR A 8 10.11 -3.07 4.28
CA TYR A 8 9.32 -2.97 3.06
C TYR A 8 7.90 -3.51 3.27
N TYR A 9 7.03 -3.20 2.32
CA TYR A 9 5.66 -3.70 2.28
C TYR A 9 5.26 -4.05 0.85
N GLN A 10 4.07 -4.61 0.69
CA GLN A 10 3.50 -5.00 -0.60
C GLN A 10 2.06 -4.49 -0.72
N GLY A 11 1.61 -4.29 -1.94
CA GLY A 11 0.21 -4.11 -2.29
C GLY A 11 -0.43 -5.45 -2.65
N TYR A 12 -1.68 -5.61 -2.28
CA TYR A 12 -2.51 -6.75 -2.62
C TYR A 12 -3.72 -6.30 -3.44
N ILE A 13 -4.03 -7.02 -4.50
CA ILE A 13 -5.35 -6.92 -5.14
C ILE A 13 -6.21 -8.01 -4.51
N VAL A 14 -7.33 -7.61 -3.91
CA VAL A 14 -8.27 -8.50 -3.22
C VAL A 14 -9.63 -8.47 -3.89
N VAL A 15 -10.29 -9.63 -3.89
CA VAL A 15 -11.67 -9.84 -4.38
C VAL A 15 -12.44 -10.66 -3.34
N ALA A 16 -13.77 -10.75 -3.45
CA ALA A 16 -14.55 -11.59 -2.57
C ALA A 16 -14.08 -13.06 -2.63
N GLN A 17 -14.10 -13.76 -1.51
CA GLN A 17 -13.58 -15.13 -1.35
C GLN A 17 -14.15 -16.11 -2.38
N ASP A 18 -15.45 -16.01 -2.65
CA ASP A 18 -16.19 -16.86 -3.58
C ASP A 18 -16.28 -16.30 -5.01
N SER A 19 -15.61 -15.16 -5.28
CA SER A 19 -15.58 -14.56 -6.62
C SER A 19 -14.91 -15.51 -7.63
N ALA A 20 -15.43 -15.54 -8.86
CA ALA A 20 -14.80 -16.23 -9.98
C ALA A 20 -13.54 -15.52 -10.52
N ILE A 21 -13.29 -14.26 -10.11
CA ILE A 21 -12.14 -13.46 -10.51
C ILE A 21 -10.85 -14.10 -9.98
N LYS A 22 -9.87 -14.33 -10.86
CA LYS A 22 -8.61 -15.01 -10.56
C LYS A 22 -7.40 -14.10 -10.77
N ASP A 23 -7.47 -13.17 -11.71
CA ASP A 23 -6.37 -12.28 -12.07
C ASP A 23 -6.86 -10.90 -12.50
N ILE A 24 -5.91 -10.04 -12.93
CA ILE A 24 -6.21 -8.67 -13.35
C ILE A 24 -7.09 -8.62 -14.61
N ALA A 25 -7.03 -9.60 -15.51
CA ALA A 25 -7.79 -9.59 -16.75
C ALA A 25 -9.30 -9.74 -16.47
N ASP A 26 -9.65 -10.52 -15.46
CA ASP A 26 -11.04 -10.74 -15.02
C ASP A 26 -11.69 -9.48 -14.43
N LEU A 27 -10.89 -8.45 -14.13
CA LEU A 27 -11.37 -7.16 -13.60
C LEU A 27 -11.89 -6.21 -14.69
N ARG A 28 -11.82 -6.58 -15.97
CA ARG A 28 -12.36 -5.75 -17.05
C ARG A 28 -13.87 -5.51 -16.86
N GLY A 29 -14.26 -4.24 -16.91
CA GLY A 29 -15.64 -3.82 -16.71
C GLY A 29 -16.15 -3.94 -15.27
N LYS A 30 -15.32 -4.32 -14.31
CA LYS A 30 -15.66 -4.46 -12.88
C LYS A 30 -15.57 -3.14 -12.13
N THR A 31 -16.15 -3.10 -10.94
CA THR A 31 -16.04 -1.97 -10.01
C THR A 31 -14.87 -2.19 -9.07
N VAL A 32 -13.95 -1.23 -9.01
CA VAL A 32 -12.70 -1.35 -8.22
C VAL A 32 -12.56 -0.18 -7.22
N ALA A 33 -12.15 -0.50 -6.00
CA ALA A 33 -11.79 0.50 -5.00
C ALA A 33 -10.28 0.71 -4.94
N PHE A 34 -9.87 1.95 -5.10
CA PHE A 34 -8.52 2.44 -4.86
C PHE A 34 -8.46 3.22 -3.56
N THR A 35 -7.28 3.35 -2.98
CA THR A 35 -7.12 4.15 -1.76
C THR A 35 -6.91 5.62 -2.10
N ASP A 36 -5.90 5.90 -2.94
CA ASP A 36 -5.46 7.26 -3.28
C ASP A 36 -4.66 7.20 -4.58
N PRO A 37 -4.79 8.18 -5.50
CA PRO A 37 -4.08 8.17 -6.78
C PRO A 37 -2.56 8.22 -6.67
N LEU A 38 -2.00 8.66 -5.53
CA LEU A 38 -0.56 8.70 -5.27
C LEU A 38 -0.06 7.48 -4.48
N SER A 39 -0.95 6.58 -4.07
CA SER A 39 -0.57 5.41 -3.29
C SER A 39 0.04 4.31 -4.16
N TYR A 40 1.25 3.84 -3.80
CA TYR A 40 1.87 2.68 -4.46
C TYR A 40 0.97 1.45 -4.39
N SER A 41 0.62 1.00 -3.18
CA SER A 41 -0.19 -0.21 -2.95
C SER A 41 -1.68 -0.01 -3.20
N GLY A 42 -2.15 1.23 -3.24
CA GLY A 42 -3.57 1.54 -3.38
C GLY A 42 -4.00 1.94 -4.80
N TYR A 43 -3.04 2.18 -5.72
CA TYR A 43 -3.32 2.57 -7.11
C TYR A 43 -2.20 2.23 -8.08
N THR A 44 -0.95 2.73 -7.83
CA THR A 44 0.15 2.69 -8.81
C THR A 44 0.47 1.27 -9.28
N PHE A 45 0.45 0.30 -8.37
CA PHE A 45 0.68 -1.11 -8.70
C PHE A 45 -0.35 -1.64 -9.72
N VAL A 46 -1.62 -1.36 -9.53
CA VAL A 46 -2.69 -1.79 -10.46
C VAL A 46 -2.57 -1.08 -11.79
N ALA A 47 -2.34 0.24 -11.77
CA ALA A 47 -2.14 1.03 -13.00
C ALA A 47 -0.94 0.52 -13.81
N HIS A 48 0.16 0.15 -13.15
CA HIS A 48 1.32 -0.47 -13.80
C HIS A 48 0.99 -1.83 -14.44
N LEU A 49 0.26 -2.71 -13.75
CA LEU A 49 -0.18 -3.99 -14.34
C LEU A 49 -1.04 -3.80 -15.60
N LEU A 50 -1.87 -2.76 -15.62
CA LEU A 50 -2.68 -2.42 -16.80
C LEU A 50 -1.82 -1.83 -17.91
N GLN A 51 -0.87 -0.94 -17.57
CA GLN A 51 0.05 -0.36 -18.55
C GLN A 51 0.88 -1.43 -19.27
N GLN A 52 1.36 -2.46 -18.57
CA GLN A 52 2.06 -3.60 -19.19
C GLN A 52 1.18 -4.37 -20.19
N ARG A 53 -0.12 -4.14 -20.17
CA ARG A 53 -1.11 -4.71 -21.11
C ARG A 53 -1.60 -3.68 -22.14
N ASN A 54 -0.98 -2.49 -22.21
CA ASN A 54 -1.42 -1.34 -23.00
C ASN A 54 -2.86 -0.89 -22.67
N GLU A 55 -3.23 -0.95 -21.38
CA GLU A 55 -4.55 -0.61 -20.87
C GLU A 55 -4.44 0.54 -19.84
N MET A 56 -5.53 1.26 -19.65
CA MET A 56 -5.65 2.32 -18.66
C MET A 56 -6.81 2.04 -17.69
N PRO A 57 -6.71 2.43 -16.41
CA PRO A 57 -7.78 2.23 -15.45
C PRO A 57 -9.14 2.79 -15.93
N GLU A 58 -9.12 3.95 -16.60
CA GLU A 58 -10.30 4.70 -17.08
C GLU A 58 -11.11 3.95 -18.14
N THR A 59 -10.44 3.13 -18.95
CA THR A 59 -11.05 2.37 -20.04
C THR A 59 -11.21 0.89 -19.72
N PHE A 60 -10.41 0.39 -18.77
CA PHE A 60 -10.41 -1.02 -18.40
C PHE A 60 -11.49 -1.39 -17.39
N PHE A 61 -11.65 -0.59 -16.32
CA PHE A 61 -12.68 -0.81 -15.33
C PHE A 61 -14.02 -0.22 -15.77
N GLY A 62 -15.13 -0.86 -15.38
CA GLY A 62 -16.46 -0.30 -15.58
C GLY A 62 -16.68 0.93 -14.69
N ARG A 63 -16.11 0.89 -13.47
CA ARG A 63 -16.11 2.00 -12.53
C ARG A 63 -14.95 1.82 -11.53
N TYR A 64 -14.37 2.91 -11.08
CA TYR A 64 -13.53 2.88 -9.88
C TYR A 64 -13.83 4.06 -8.95
N ILE A 65 -13.53 3.88 -7.66
CA ILE A 65 -13.73 4.86 -6.61
C ILE A 65 -12.48 4.99 -5.75
N TYR A 66 -12.27 6.17 -5.18
CA TYR A 66 -11.25 6.38 -4.14
C TYR A 66 -11.91 6.39 -2.76
N THR A 67 -11.44 5.50 -1.89
CA THR A 67 -11.96 5.35 -0.52
C THR A 67 -11.16 6.13 0.50
N TYR A 68 -9.96 6.61 0.14
CA TYR A 68 -8.99 7.29 1.00
C TYR A 68 -8.61 6.50 2.26
N SER A 69 -8.88 5.19 2.26
CA SER A 69 -8.57 4.30 3.38
C SER A 69 -8.46 2.84 2.91
N HIS A 70 -7.34 2.18 3.21
CA HIS A 70 -7.19 0.75 2.92
C HIS A 70 -8.19 -0.12 3.70
N ASP A 71 -8.55 0.26 4.94
CA ASP A 71 -9.56 -0.42 5.73
C ASP A 71 -10.94 -0.33 5.04
N ASN A 72 -11.32 0.86 4.55
CA ASN A 72 -12.58 1.05 3.80
C ASN A 72 -12.58 0.25 2.50
N SER A 73 -11.46 0.23 1.76
CA SER A 73 -11.32 -0.55 0.53
C SER A 73 -11.51 -2.05 0.80
N LEU A 74 -10.88 -2.58 1.86
CA LEU A 74 -11.02 -3.98 2.25
C LEU A 74 -12.47 -4.33 2.63
N ARG A 75 -13.12 -3.47 3.44
CA ARG A 75 -14.52 -3.63 3.83
C ARG A 75 -15.47 -3.55 2.62
N ALA A 76 -15.17 -2.68 1.65
CA ALA A 76 -16.01 -2.55 0.45
C ALA A 76 -16.05 -3.85 -0.36
N VAL A 77 -14.91 -4.58 -0.46
CA VAL A 77 -14.89 -5.91 -1.09
C VAL A 77 -15.60 -6.95 -0.24
N ALA A 78 -15.29 -7.03 1.07
CA ALA A 78 -15.90 -7.99 1.97
C ALA A 78 -17.43 -7.88 1.99
N ASN A 79 -17.95 -6.65 1.88
CA ASN A 79 -19.39 -6.35 1.83
C ASN A 79 -19.97 -6.30 0.39
N ARG A 80 -19.20 -6.69 -0.63
CA ARG A 80 -19.62 -6.74 -2.05
C ARG A 80 -20.12 -5.41 -2.62
N ILE A 81 -19.64 -4.28 -2.07
CA ILE A 81 -19.91 -2.93 -2.60
C ILE A 81 -19.11 -2.69 -3.89
N VAL A 82 -17.94 -3.32 -3.97
CA VAL A 82 -17.06 -3.34 -5.15
C VAL A 82 -16.60 -4.77 -5.42
N ASP A 83 -16.21 -5.05 -6.66
CA ASP A 83 -15.73 -6.39 -7.07
C ASP A 83 -14.29 -6.65 -6.60
N ALA A 84 -13.45 -5.61 -6.57
CA ALA A 84 -12.06 -5.71 -6.16
C ALA A 84 -11.56 -4.44 -5.45
N ALA A 85 -10.45 -4.56 -4.75
CA ALA A 85 -9.74 -3.41 -4.19
C ALA A 85 -8.22 -3.63 -4.19
N SER A 86 -7.50 -2.50 -4.26
CA SER A 86 -6.04 -2.50 -4.03
C SER A 86 -5.75 -1.99 -2.63
N VAL A 87 -5.12 -2.84 -1.81
CA VAL A 87 -4.88 -2.57 -0.38
C VAL A 87 -3.44 -2.85 0.01
N THR A 88 -2.95 -2.21 1.07
CA THR A 88 -1.62 -2.52 1.62
C THR A 88 -1.64 -3.79 2.46
N ARG A 89 -0.60 -4.63 2.32
CA ARG A 89 -0.35 -5.78 3.19
C ARG A 89 -0.44 -5.41 4.67
N VAL A 90 0.09 -4.27 5.08
CA VAL A 90 0.09 -3.83 6.49
C VAL A 90 -1.33 -3.77 7.08
N VAL A 91 -2.28 -3.21 6.32
CA VAL A 91 -3.69 -3.14 6.75
C VAL A 91 -4.34 -4.52 6.68
N TYR A 92 -4.06 -5.30 5.63
CA TYR A 92 -4.58 -6.66 5.50
C TYR A 92 -4.14 -7.56 6.67
N ASP A 93 -2.85 -7.56 7.03
CA ASP A 93 -2.31 -8.36 8.12
C ASP A 93 -2.86 -7.90 9.49
N ARG A 94 -3.04 -6.58 9.69
CA ARG A 94 -3.73 -6.05 10.87
C ARG A 94 -5.19 -6.48 10.93
N ALA A 95 -5.90 -6.43 9.81
CA ALA A 95 -7.28 -6.91 9.73
C ALA A 95 -7.37 -8.41 10.04
N LYS A 96 -6.42 -9.21 9.54
CA LYS A 96 -6.34 -10.65 9.85
C LYS A 96 -6.24 -10.94 11.35
N GLN A 97 -5.57 -10.06 12.11
CA GLN A 97 -5.43 -10.20 13.57
C GLN A 97 -6.65 -9.70 14.33
N LYS A 98 -7.23 -8.55 13.92
CA LYS A 98 -8.28 -7.86 14.68
C LYS A 98 -9.70 -8.15 14.19
N HIS A 99 -9.84 -8.47 12.91
CA HIS A 99 -11.09 -8.67 12.19
C HIS A 99 -10.95 -9.85 11.21
N PRO A 100 -10.66 -11.08 11.71
CA PRO A 100 -10.40 -12.24 10.84
C PRO A 100 -11.55 -12.54 9.89
N GLU A 101 -12.78 -12.19 10.25
CA GLU A 101 -13.98 -12.31 9.40
C GLU A 101 -13.86 -11.52 8.10
N LEU A 102 -13.21 -10.32 8.12
CA LEU A 102 -13.02 -9.52 6.93
C LEU A 102 -12.03 -10.17 5.95
N THR A 103 -10.95 -10.74 6.49
CA THR A 103 -9.95 -11.40 5.64
C THR A 103 -10.39 -12.78 5.18
N ALA A 104 -11.26 -13.45 5.92
CA ALA A 104 -11.90 -14.71 5.49
C ALA A 104 -12.91 -14.47 4.36
N ALA A 105 -13.51 -13.28 4.28
CA ALA A 105 -14.47 -12.91 3.23
C ALA A 105 -13.81 -12.52 1.90
N VAL A 106 -12.46 -12.43 1.85
CA VAL A 106 -11.72 -12.00 0.64
C VAL A 106 -10.56 -12.95 0.34
N LYS A 107 -10.15 -12.98 -0.92
CA LYS A 107 -8.91 -13.64 -1.38
C LYS A 107 -8.02 -12.68 -2.13
N ILE A 108 -6.70 -12.92 -2.08
CA ILE A 108 -5.68 -12.16 -2.81
C ILE A 108 -5.52 -12.78 -4.19
N ILE A 109 -5.60 -11.97 -5.25
CA ILE A 109 -5.39 -12.41 -6.64
C ILE A 109 -4.08 -11.89 -7.25
N ALA A 110 -3.48 -10.87 -6.65
CA ALA A 110 -2.17 -10.38 -7.07
C ALA A 110 -1.43 -9.74 -5.90
N VAL A 111 -0.10 -9.82 -5.96
CA VAL A 111 0.83 -9.26 -4.97
C VAL A 111 1.86 -8.41 -5.69
N SER A 112 2.08 -7.18 -5.22
CA SER A 112 3.09 -6.31 -5.81
C SER A 112 4.52 -6.76 -5.47
N PRO A 113 5.52 -6.33 -6.24
CA PRO A 113 6.89 -6.34 -5.76
C PRO A 113 7.00 -5.65 -4.39
N PRO A 114 7.94 -6.08 -3.52
CA PRO A 114 8.20 -5.40 -2.26
C PRO A 114 8.74 -3.99 -2.53
N ALA A 115 8.26 -3.00 -1.78
CA ALA A 115 8.72 -1.62 -1.86
C ALA A 115 8.91 -1.02 -0.47
N GLY A 116 9.83 -0.07 -0.34
CA GLY A 116 10.11 0.60 0.93
C GLY A 116 8.88 1.27 1.51
N ILE A 117 8.69 1.11 2.81
CA ILE A 117 7.63 1.80 3.55
C ILE A 117 7.88 3.31 3.47
N GLY A 118 6.82 4.11 3.30
CA GLY A 118 6.90 5.55 3.11
C GLY A 118 7.92 6.20 4.06
N PRO A 119 8.95 6.92 3.55
CA PRO A 119 10.00 7.50 4.36
C PRO A 119 9.51 8.74 5.11
N VAL A 120 10.10 9.02 6.26
CA VAL A 120 10.03 10.36 6.86
C VAL A 120 11.04 11.25 6.13
N VAL A 121 10.57 12.37 5.60
CA VAL A 121 11.40 13.31 4.84
C VAL A 121 11.42 14.69 5.53
N ALA A 122 12.59 15.34 5.51
CA ALA A 122 12.75 16.69 5.99
C ALA A 122 12.72 17.68 4.80
N GLY A 123 11.90 18.71 4.90
CA GLY A 123 11.86 19.78 3.90
C GLY A 123 13.18 20.54 3.79
N LYS A 124 13.37 21.27 2.67
CA LYS A 124 14.60 22.04 2.40
C LYS A 124 14.89 23.12 3.45
N SER A 125 13.85 23.66 4.09
CA SER A 125 13.96 24.68 5.15
C SER A 125 14.47 24.15 6.50
N VAL A 126 14.48 22.82 6.71
CA VAL A 126 14.98 22.21 7.94
C VAL A 126 16.50 22.26 7.94
N SER A 127 17.11 22.93 8.94
CA SER A 127 18.56 23.06 9.06
C SER A 127 19.25 21.72 9.27
N ALA A 128 20.54 21.62 8.96
CA ALA A 128 21.33 20.40 9.17
C ALA A 128 21.31 19.92 10.63
N ARG A 129 21.38 20.87 11.58
CA ARG A 129 21.29 20.56 13.03
C ARG A 129 19.94 19.94 13.40
N GLN A 130 18.85 20.53 12.90
CA GLN A 130 17.51 19.99 13.15
C GLN A 130 17.31 18.63 12.51
N ARG A 131 17.79 18.41 11.28
CA ARG A 131 17.74 17.09 10.61
C ARG A 131 18.45 16.03 11.43
N GLU A 132 19.63 16.33 11.95
CA GLU A 132 20.39 15.35 12.75
C GLU A 132 19.68 15.04 14.09
N LEU A 133 19.10 16.05 14.74
CA LEU A 133 18.31 15.84 15.96
C LEU A 133 17.07 14.98 15.69
N LEU A 134 16.32 15.26 14.63
CA LEU A 134 15.15 14.47 14.24
C LEU A 134 15.54 13.04 13.87
N ARG A 135 16.66 12.87 13.12
CA ARG A 135 17.17 11.57 12.76
C ARG A 135 17.50 10.73 13.99
N LYS A 136 18.25 11.29 14.95
CA LYS A 136 18.59 10.60 16.20
C LYS A 136 17.33 10.24 16.98
N ALA A 137 16.40 11.18 17.16
CA ALA A 137 15.17 10.95 17.88
C ALA A 137 14.32 9.83 17.26
N LEU A 138 14.19 9.79 15.92
CA LEU A 138 13.45 8.74 15.22
C LEU A 138 14.13 7.38 15.38
N LEU A 139 15.45 7.30 15.15
CA LEU A 139 16.18 6.03 15.16
C LEU A 139 16.23 5.37 16.54
N SER A 140 16.20 6.16 17.65
CA SER A 140 16.19 5.66 19.03
C SER A 140 14.79 5.63 19.65
N MET A 141 13.74 6.00 18.90
CA MET A 141 12.38 6.15 19.45
C MET A 141 11.84 4.85 20.07
N HIS A 142 12.13 3.71 19.46
CA HIS A 142 11.69 2.40 19.92
C HIS A 142 12.35 1.94 21.24
N GLU A 143 13.46 2.56 21.65
CA GLU A 143 14.16 2.30 22.90
C GLU A 143 13.50 2.99 24.10
N ARG A 144 12.59 3.93 23.84
CA ARG A 144 11.92 4.72 24.87
C ARG A 144 10.66 4.01 25.36
N PRO A 145 10.51 3.76 26.69
CA PRO A 145 9.35 3.07 27.25
C PRO A 145 8.01 3.77 26.95
N ASP A 146 7.99 5.11 26.93
CA ASP A 146 6.79 5.92 26.64
C ASP A 146 6.36 5.87 25.16
N MET A 147 7.23 5.38 24.27
CA MET A 147 6.94 5.26 22.83
C MET A 147 6.49 3.87 22.40
N VAL A 148 6.56 2.86 23.26
CA VAL A 148 6.19 1.48 22.91
C VAL A 148 4.73 1.39 22.47
N LEU A 149 3.80 1.90 23.27
CA LEU A 149 2.37 1.88 22.94
C LEU A 149 2.02 2.74 21.71
N PRO A 150 2.50 4.00 21.59
CA PRO A 150 2.28 4.79 20.38
C PRO A 150 2.78 4.12 19.10
N LEU A 151 3.98 3.55 19.10
CA LEU A 151 4.54 2.85 17.93
C LEU A 151 3.72 1.60 17.59
N ALA A 152 3.36 0.79 18.60
CA ALA A 152 2.51 -0.38 18.42
C ALA A 152 1.14 -0.01 17.84
N GLY A 153 0.53 1.09 18.31
CA GLY A 153 -0.73 1.63 17.79
C GLY A 153 -0.66 1.98 16.30
N LEU A 154 0.52 2.42 15.83
CA LEU A 154 0.80 2.70 14.43
C LEU A 154 1.32 1.48 13.64
N SER A 155 1.46 0.33 14.29
CA SER A 155 2.09 -0.88 13.74
C SER A 155 3.52 -0.60 13.23
N ILE A 156 4.27 0.24 13.94
CA ILE A 156 5.68 0.55 13.67
C ILE A 156 6.53 -0.16 14.72
N ASP A 157 7.48 -0.98 14.30
CA ASP A 157 8.45 -1.61 15.21
C ASP A 157 9.55 -0.60 15.57
N CYS A 158 10.16 0.00 14.57
CA CYS A 158 11.19 1.01 14.73
C CYS A 158 11.37 1.84 13.45
N PHE A 159 12.10 2.93 13.54
CA PHE A 159 12.63 3.64 12.38
C PHE A 159 14.05 3.14 12.08
N VAL A 160 14.33 2.92 10.81
CA VAL A 160 15.65 2.45 10.32
C VAL A 160 16.23 3.48 9.35
N PRO A 161 17.55 3.49 9.13
CA PRO A 161 18.15 4.30 8.07
C PRO A 161 17.48 4.03 6.72
N PRO A 162 17.42 5.02 5.82
CA PRO A 162 16.83 4.83 4.50
C PRO A 162 17.66 3.84 3.68
N GLN A 163 16.96 3.01 2.93
CA GLN A 163 17.52 2.04 1.97
C GLN A 163 16.97 2.41 0.60
N PRO A 164 17.68 3.25 -0.20
CA PRO A 164 17.19 3.78 -1.47
C PRO A 164 16.76 2.70 -2.47
N GLU A 165 17.42 1.55 -2.45
CA GLU A 165 17.15 0.39 -3.30
C GLU A 165 15.73 -0.17 -3.13
N LEU A 166 15.15 -0.05 -1.94
CA LEU A 166 13.77 -0.49 -1.69
C LEU A 166 12.71 0.36 -2.43
N PHE A 167 13.09 1.53 -2.96
CA PHE A 167 12.19 2.40 -3.69
C PHE A 167 12.33 2.27 -5.22
N GLU A 168 13.26 1.46 -5.71
CA GLU A 168 13.45 1.24 -7.15
C GLU A 168 12.20 0.67 -7.84
N PRO A 169 11.46 -0.31 -7.28
CA PRO A 169 10.24 -0.79 -7.91
C PRO A 169 9.23 0.34 -8.18
N ILE A 170 9.08 1.27 -7.23
CA ILE A 170 8.19 2.44 -7.38
C ILE A 170 8.72 3.38 -8.46
N ARG A 171 10.03 3.65 -8.49
CA ARG A 171 10.65 4.54 -9.49
C ARG A 171 10.49 3.99 -10.90
N LEU A 172 10.68 2.69 -11.09
CA LEU A 172 10.50 2.04 -12.39
C LEU A 172 9.06 2.19 -12.87
N MET A 173 8.08 1.85 -12.04
CA MET A 173 6.65 1.98 -12.38
C MET A 173 6.24 3.42 -12.71
N LEU A 174 6.84 4.42 -12.05
CA LEU A 174 6.54 5.83 -12.32
C LEU A 174 7.23 6.35 -13.58
N ARG A 175 8.42 5.84 -13.93
CA ARG A 175 9.13 6.22 -15.18
C ARG A 175 8.39 5.70 -16.40
N GLU A 176 7.96 4.44 -16.39
CA GLU A 176 7.17 3.86 -17.47
C GLU A 176 5.86 4.63 -17.72
N LYS A 177 5.28 5.24 -16.68
CA LYS A 177 4.11 6.11 -16.79
C LYS A 177 4.39 7.44 -17.51
N SER A 178 5.66 7.88 -17.55
CA SER A 178 6.08 9.19 -18.09
C SER A 178 6.52 9.14 -19.54
N GLU A 179 6.68 7.96 -20.14
CA GLU A 179 6.97 7.80 -21.55
C GLU A 179 5.66 7.81 -22.35
N PRO A 180 5.44 8.78 -23.26
CA PRO A 180 4.28 8.78 -24.13
C PRO A 180 4.36 7.57 -25.08
N ILE A 181 3.25 6.87 -25.22
CA ILE A 181 3.05 5.81 -26.21
C ILE A 181 3.07 6.41 -27.61
#